data_e862e98d0b43c16309049e5dc94cf595
#
_entry.id   e862e98d0b43c16309049e5dc94cf595
#
_cell.length_a   1.000
_cell.length_b   1.000
_cell.length_c   1.000
_cell.angle_alpha   90.00
_cell.angle_beta   90.00
_cell.angle_gamma   90.00
#
_symmetry.space_group_name_H-M   'P 1'
#
loop_
_entity.id
_entity.type
_entity.pdbx_description
1 polymer ?
#
loop_
_entity_poly.entity_id
_entity_poly.type
_entity_poly.pdbx_seq_one_letter_code
_entity_poly.pdbx_strand_id
1 'polypeptide(L)'
;AGGKLRQTFAGGPGVDAGPTVFTLKPIFEALFDAAGGDFEAALRPEPAAVIARHFWDDGAGLDLFADPGASEAAIGNRFGRANAEGFRNFQAAAKRCYDVLQHSYIEGSRPSPFDLVRRIGPLRLGDLLATRPFTSLWKALEQFFPAPELRQLFGRYATYVGASPFSAPATLMLIAHVEQLGVWTLPGGMISLAKELQRLAEKHGAHFHFSAEVEEIGVKDGAVDHLLVHQGGERQRVSVRSVLFGGDSAALAQAGLGAGVRRATAPTAATDRSLSALVWTGLIPRSAFPLSHHTVFFGQDYRAEFDAIFKRRTLPEDPTVYLCAQDRTAEHSASAADPGDAFERVLCLTNAPALGDGGPLPPALLAAGEARLRRTLARCGMNDFDFDPSAMTLTTPREFHERFPHTGGALYGRASHGWLASFRRPGSRTAVPGLYLCGGSAHPGAGVPMATLSGVQAAEALCQDLTSA
;
A
#
# COMPACT_ATOMS: atom_id res chain seq x y z
N ALA A 1 -14.17 0.89 -11.51
CA ALA A 1 -13.97 1.11 -10.05
C ALA A 1 -12.54 0.71 -9.64
N GLY A 2 -12.18 0.97 -8.38
CA GLY A 2 -10.96 0.43 -7.75
C GLY A 2 -9.80 1.40 -7.60
N GLY A 3 -9.71 2.46 -8.37
CA GLY A 3 -8.62 3.43 -8.27
C GLY A 3 -7.24 2.78 -8.44
N LYS A 4 -6.48 2.62 -7.34
CA LYS A 4 -5.19 1.91 -7.36
C LYS A 4 -5.32 0.38 -7.44
N LEU A 5 -6.46 -0.20 -7.07
CA LEU A 5 -6.82 -1.58 -7.41
C LEU A 5 -7.23 -1.61 -8.89
N ARG A 6 -6.29 -1.91 -9.77
CA ARG A 6 -6.47 -1.90 -11.23
C ARG A 6 -5.79 -3.09 -11.88
N GLN A 7 -6.17 -3.37 -13.09
CA GLN A 7 -5.50 -4.35 -13.95
C GLN A 7 -4.89 -3.66 -15.18
N THR A 8 -3.86 -4.27 -15.71
CA THR A 8 -3.27 -3.97 -17.02
C THR A 8 -3.48 -5.16 -17.95
N PHE A 9 -3.49 -4.89 -19.24
CA PHE A 9 -3.67 -5.89 -20.30
C PHE A 9 -2.56 -5.68 -21.33
N ALA A 10 -1.65 -6.63 -21.42
CA ALA A 10 -0.57 -6.63 -22.41
C ALA A 10 -0.77 -7.82 -23.36
N GLY A 11 -1.85 -7.74 -24.16
CA GLY A 11 -2.17 -8.78 -25.16
C GLY A 11 -2.66 -10.12 -24.62
N GLY A 12 -3.00 -10.18 -23.31
CA GLY A 12 -3.41 -11.42 -22.61
C GLY A 12 -4.43 -11.16 -21.49
N PRO A 13 -4.55 -12.09 -20.54
CA PRO A 13 -5.42 -11.93 -19.37
C PRO A 13 -5.03 -10.72 -18.54
N GLY A 14 -6.01 -10.16 -17.79
CA GLY A 14 -5.76 -9.03 -16.89
C GLY A 14 -4.79 -9.40 -15.78
N VAL A 15 -3.80 -8.52 -15.56
CA VAL A 15 -2.80 -8.64 -14.50
C VAL A 15 -3.03 -7.53 -13.50
N ASP A 16 -3.17 -7.86 -12.21
CA ASP A 16 -3.29 -6.85 -11.15
C ASP A 16 -2.04 -5.96 -11.11
N ALA A 17 -2.25 -4.65 -11.16
CA ALA A 17 -1.19 -3.65 -11.30
C ALA A 17 -1.22 -2.60 -10.16
N GLY A 18 -1.77 -3.00 -9.02
CA GLY A 18 -1.91 -2.19 -7.81
C GLY A 18 -1.47 -2.94 -6.56
N PRO A 19 -2.12 -2.70 -5.41
CA PRO A 19 -1.91 -3.49 -4.19
C PRO A 19 -2.13 -4.98 -4.45
N THR A 20 -1.25 -5.82 -3.90
CA THR A 20 -1.26 -7.27 -4.11
C THR A 20 -1.45 -8.07 -2.82
N VAL A 21 -1.19 -7.46 -1.66
CA VAL A 21 -1.30 -8.12 -0.35
C VAL A 21 -2.65 -7.84 0.27
N PHE A 22 -3.44 -8.89 0.54
CA PHE A 22 -4.72 -8.78 1.23
C PHE A 22 -4.59 -9.23 2.69
N THR A 23 -4.86 -8.31 3.62
CA THR A 23 -4.76 -8.51 5.06
C THR A 23 -5.96 -7.90 5.78
N LEU A 24 -6.07 -8.12 7.09
CA LEU A 24 -7.13 -7.56 7.94
C LEU A 24 -8.54 -7.86 7.37
N LYS A 25 -8.75 -9.08 6.96
CA LYS A 25 -10.01 -9.60 6.41
C LYS A 25 -11.25 -9.18 7.23
N PRO A 26 -11.24 -9.19 8.58
CA PRO A 26 -12.39 -8.79 9.39
C PRO A 26 -12.94 -7.37 9.12
N ILE A 27 -12.11 -6.45 8.62
CA ILE A 27 -12.57 -5.10 8.23
C ILE A 27 -13.55 -5.18 7.07
N PHE A 28 -13.28 -6.05 6.12
CA PHE A 28 -14.12 -6.23 4.93
C PHE A 28 -15.36 -7.06 5.24
N GLU A 29 -15.23 -8.10 6.09
CA GLU A 29 -16.36 -8.87 6.59
C GLU A 29 -17.37 -7.93 7.26
N ALA A 30 -16.92 -7.10 8.20
CA ALA A 30 -17.77 -6.15 8.89
C ALA A 30 -18.44 -5.13 7.94
N LEU A 31 -17.73 -4.68 6.88
CA LEU A 31 -18.30 -3.78 5.88
C LEU A 31 -19.38 -4.47 5.04
N PHE A 32 -19.13 -5.72 4.61
CA PHE A 32 -20.10 -6.49 3.84
C PHE A 32 -21.34 -6.81 4.69
N ASP A 33 -21.17 -7.25 5.93
CA ASP A 33 -22.25 -7.52 6.88
C ASP A 33 -23.12 -6.28 7.10
N ALA A 34 -22.49 -5.12 7.34
CA ALA A 34 -23.20 -3.85 7.52
C ALA A 34 -24.01 -3.45 6.27
N ALA A 35 -23.57 -3.86 5.08
CA ALA A 35 -24.25 -3.63 3.82
C ALA A 35 -25.14 -4.81 3.38
N GLY A 36 -25.42 -5.79 4.25
CA GLY A 36 -26.26 -6.95 3.93
C GLY A 36 -25.71 -7.84 2.82
N GLY A 37 -24.37 -7.94 2.74
CA GLY A 37 -23.62 -8.83 1.85
C GLY A 37 -22.96 -9.96 2.64
N ASP A 38 -22.40 -10.92 1.92
CA ASP A 38 -21.58 -12.01 2.46
C ASP A 38 -20.22 -11.96 1.80
N PHE A 39 -19.20 -11.61 2.56
CA PHE A 39 -17.83 -11.43 2.08
C PHE A 39 -17.23 -12.77 1.62
N GLU A 40 -17.41 -13.83 2.40
CA GLU A 40 -16.86 -15.15 2.11
C GLU A 40 -17.47 -15.75 0.84
N ALA A 41 -18.79 -15.65 0.71
CA ALA A 41 -19.48 -16.14 -0.48
C ALA A 41 -19.11 -15.35 -1.74
N ALA A 42 -18.90 -14.02 -1.61
CA ALA A 42 -18.61 -13.15 -2.74
C ALA A 42 -17.18 -13.29 -3.25
N LEU A 43 -16.19 -13.43 -2.37
CA LEU A 43 -14.77 -13.32 -2.71
C LEU A 43 -13.97 -14.60 -2.50
N ARG A 44 -14.45 -15.54 -1.67
CA ARG A 44 -13.81 -16.83 -1.36
C ARG A 44 -12.31 -16.69 -1.08
N PRO A 45 -11.91 -15.89 -0.08
CA PRO A 45 -10.50 -15.64 0.19
C PRO A 45 -9.78 -16.93 0.62
N GLU A 46 -8.64 -17.21 0.02
CA GLU A 46 -7.81 -18.37 0.32
C GLU A 46 -6.64 -17.97 1.22
N PRO A 47 -6.42 -18.62 2.37
CA PRO A 47 -5.31 -18.28 3.26
C PRO A 47 -3.97 -18.67 2.66
N ALA A 48 -3.00 -17.77 2.70
CA ALA A 48 -1.64 -18.04 2.26
C ALA A 48 -0.85 -18.74 3.36
N ALA A 49 -0.38 -19.97 3.11
CA ALA A 49 0.49 -20.69 4.04
C ALA A 49 1.89 -20.05 4.14
N VAL A 50 2.41 -19.57 3.01
CA VAL A 50 3.64 -18.78 2.92
C VAL A 50 3.24 -17.32 2.69
N ILE A 51 3.51 -16.45 3.67
CA ILE A 51 3.22 -15.02 3.58
C ILE A 51 4.07 -14.37 2.49
N ALA A 52 5.38 -14.64 2.51
CA ALA A 52 6.31 -14.16 1.50
C ALA A 52 7.62 -14.96 1.52
N ARG A 53 8.26 -15.08 0.37
CA ARG A 53 9.58 -15.68 0.19
C ARG A 53 10.62 -14.61 -0.08
N HIS A 54 11.81 -14.76 0.50
CA HIS A 54 12.85 -13.75 0.48
C HIS A 54 14.17 -14.35 0.01
N PHE A 55 14.89 -13.64 -0.86
CA PHE A 55 16.17 -14.05 -1.40
C PHE A 55 17.21 -12.95 -1.26
N TRP A 56 18.46 -13.37 -1.06
CA TRP A 56 19.69 -12.57 -1.03
C TRP A 56 20.71 -13.16 -2.00
N ASP A 57 21.90 -12.58 -2.03
CA ASP A 57 22.97 -12.94 -2.98
C ASP A 57 23.44 -14.40 -2.92
N ASP A 58 23.20 -15.09 -1.81
CA ASP A 58 23.55 -16.51 -1.66
C ASP A 58 22.55 -17.45 -2.36
N GLY A 59 21.50 -16.91 -2.94
CA GLY A 59 20.44 -17.66 -3.64
C GLY A 59 19.59 -18.55 -2.74
N ALA A 60 19.89 -18.60 -1.44
CA ALA A 60 19.07 -19.36 -0.50
C ALA A 60 17.83 -18.59 -0.09
N GLY A 61 16.67 -19.23 -0.17
CA GLY A 61 15.39 -18.65 0.20
C GLY A 61 15.12 -18.65 1.71
N LEU A 62 14.31 -17.69 2.18
CA LEU A 62 13.70 -17.72 3.50
C LEU A 62 12.21 -17.48 3.34
N ASP A 63 11.39 -18.39 3.82
CA ASP A 63 9.93 -18.22 3.88
C ASP A 63 9.52 -17.63 5.22
N LEU A 64 8.64 -16.63 5.18
CA LEU A 64 7.78 -16.30 6.29
C LEU A 64 6.45 -17.03 6.10
N PHE A 65 6.06 -17.77 7.11
CA PHE A 65 4.84 -18.58 7.12
C PHE A 65 3.73 -17.89 7.91
N ALA A 66 2.50 -18.26 7.61
CA ALA A 66 1.35 -17.89 8.45
C ALA A 66 1.49 -18.43 9.88
N ASP A 67 2.09 -19.61 10.04
CA ASP A 67 2.49 -20.11 11.37
C ASP A 67 3.77 -19.43 11.86
N PRO A 68 3.71 -18.67 12.98
CA PRO A 68 4.90 -18.02 13.55
C PRO A 68 5.97 -19.00 14.00
N GLY A 69 5.59 -20.20 14.44
CA GLY A 69 6.53 -21.24 14.86
C GLY A 69 7.36 -21.77 13.69
N ALA A 70 6.73 -21.97 12.52
CA ALA A 70 7.42 -22.37 11.31
C ALA A 70 8.38 -21.25 10.83
N SER A 71 7.98 -19.98 10.91
CA SER A 71 8.84 -18.84 10.59
C SER A 71 10.03 -18.74 11.54
N GLU A 72 9.82 -18.93 12.84
CA GLU A 72 10.88 -18.96 13.85
C GLU A 72 11.89 -20.09 13.57
N ALA A 73 11.39 -21.29 13.26
CA ALA A 73 12.24 -22.43 12.91
C ALA A 73 13.05 -22.19 11.64
N ALA A 74 12.44 -21.64 10.58
CA ALA A 74 13.12 -21.29 9.34
C ALA A 74 14.24 -20.25 9.57
N ILE A 75 13.95 -19.20 10.34
CA ILE A 75 14.94 -18.20 10.74
C ILE A 75 16.06 -18.83 11.58
N GLY A 76 15.72 -19.68 12.53
CA GLY A 76 16.69 -20.37 13.37
C GLY A 76 17.63 -21.27 12.59
N ASN A 77 17.09 -22.03 11.63
CA ASN A 77 17.87 -22.92 10.76
C ASN A 77 18.83 -22.14 9.86
N ARG A 78 18.41 -20.97 9.35
CA ARG A 78 19.22 -20.17 8.43
C ARG A 78 20.19 -19.23 9.13
N PHE A 79 19.76 -18.53 10.17
CA PHE A 79 20.48 -17.43 10.80
C PHE A 79 20.89 -17.71 12.26
N GLY A 80 20.57 -18.89 12.78
CA GLY A 80 20.94 -19.33 14.11
C GLY A 80 19.95 -18.87 15.22
N ARG A 81 20.16 -19.49 16.40
CA ARG A 81 19.27 -19.38 17.56
C ARG A 81 19.01 -17.93 18.01
N ALA A 82 20.03 -17.08 18.02
CA ALA A 82 19.88 -15.68 18.46
C ALA A 82 18.88 -14.91 17.60
N ASN A 83 18.82 -15.19 16.28
CA ASN A 83 17.86 -14.56 15.38
C ASN A 83 16.45 -15.16 15.54
N ALA A 84 16.32 -16.46 15.85
CA ALA A 84 15.02 -17.07 16.16
C ALA A 84 14.41 -16.47 17.45
N GLU A 85 15.20 -16.36 18.51
CA GLU A 85 14.79 -15.67 19.74
C GLU A 85 14.46 -14.19 19.50
N GLY A 86 15.25 -13.53 18.65
CA GLY A 86 15.00 -12.17 18.17
C GLY A 86 13.68 -12.03 17.46
N PHE A 87 13.32 -12.97 16.59
CA PHE A 87 12.04 -13.01 15.88
C PHE A 87 10.86 -13.14 16.85
N ARG A 88 10.93 -14.06 17.81
CA ARG A 88 9.90 -14.21 18.84
C ARG A 88 9.68 -12.92 19.63
N ASN A 89 10.75 -12.26 20.05
CA ASN A 89 10.69 -10.98 20.77
C ASN A 89 10.15 -9.85 19.89
N PHE A 90 10.53 -9.83 18.60
CA PHE A 90 10.02 -8.88 17.63
C PHE A 90 8.51 -9.05 17.40
N GLN A 91 8.02 -10.29 17.25
CA GLN A 91 6.59 -10.57 17.09
C GLN A 91 5.79 -10.12 18.33
N ALA A 92 6.30 -10.36 19.52
CA ALA A 92 5.65 -9.88 20.75
C ALA A 92 5.61 -8.35 20.82
N ALA A 93 6.66 -7.66 20.36
CA ALA A 93 6.69 -6.20 20.30
C ALA A 93 5.75 -5.67 19.19
N ALA A 94 5.69 -6.32 18.03
CA ALA A 94 4.79 -5.98 16.93
C ALA A 94 3.32 -6.11 17.34
N LYS A 95 2.97 -7.22 18.00
CA LYS A 95 1.64 -7.42 18.58
C LYS A 95 1.27 -6.33 19.58
N ARG A 96 2.17 -6.00 20.51
CA ARG A 96 1.94 -4.92 21.48
C ARG A 96 1.69 -3.58 20.81
N CYS A 97 2.45 -3.24 19.75
CA CYS A 97 2.22 -2.04 18.97
C CYS A 97 0.82 -2.03 18.34
N TYR A 98 0.39 -3.16 17.80
CA TYR A 98 -0.94 -3.30 17.20
C TYR A 98 -2.03 -3.14 18.27
N ASP A 99 -1.97 -3.89 19.37
CA ASP A 99 -2.96 -3.87 20.46
C ASP A 99 -3.14 -2.46 21.08
N VAL A 100 -2.06 -1.67 21.14
CA VAL A 100 -2.11 -0.30 21.66
C VAL A 100 -2.76 0.65 20.65
N LEU A 101 -2.47 0.46 19.35
CA LEU A 101 -2.85 1.42 18.31
C LEU A 101 -4.15 1.05 17.57
N GLN A 102 -4.61 -0.18 17.65
CA GLN A 102 -5.79 -0.65 16.91
C GLN A 102 -7.00 0.24 17.16
N HIS A 103 -7.52 0.28 18.37
CA HIS A 103 -8.74 1.04 18.69
C HIS A 103 -8.48 2.52 18.92
N SER A 104 -7.27 2.87 19.39
CA SER A 104 -6.93 4.25 19.74
C SER A 104 -6.56 5.12 18.55
N TYR A 105 -6.03 4.51 17.47
CA TYR A 105 -5.53 5.19 16.28
C TYR A 105 -6.13 4.64 14.98
N ILE A 106 -6.05 3.31 14.71
CA ILE A 106 -6.38 2.73 13.40
C ILE A 106 -7.89 2.78 13.13
N GLU A 107 -8.69 2.28 14.04
CA GLU A 107 -10.16 2.17 13.88
C GLU A 107 -10.90 3.45 14.25
N GLY A 108 -10.28 4.32 15.04
CA GLY A 108 -10.89 5.58 15.46
C GLY A 108 -10.66 6.75 14.50
N SER A 109 -11.42 7.83 14.66
CA SER A 109 -11.17 9.09 13.96
C SER A 109 -9.75 9.61 14.26
N ARG A 110 -9.16 10.36 13.32
CA ARG A 110 -7.80 10.91 13.46
C ARG A 110 -7.60 11.60 14.80
N PRO A 111 -6.73 11.11 15.69
CA PRO A 111 -6.41 11.79 16.95
C PRO A 111 -5.35 12.87 16.76
N SER A 112 -5.33 13.87 17.63
CA SER A 112 -4.10 14.60 17.94
C SER A 112 -3.20 13.74 18.83
N PRO A 113 -1.91 14.09 19.01
CA PRO A 113 -1.06 13.39 19.98
C PRO A 113 -1.66 13.36 21.40
N PHE A 114 -2.31 14.45 21.81
CA PHE A 114 -2.98 14.55 23.11
C PHE A 114 -4.20 13.62 23.19
N ASP A 115 -5.04 13.60 22.12
CA ASP A 115 -6.20 12.70 22.05
C ASP A 115 -5.77 11.23 22.08
N LEU A 116 -4.67 10.88 21.42
CA LEU A 116 -4.13 9.52 21.46
C LEU A 116 -3.79 9.10 22.89
N VAL A 117 -3.05 9.93 23.62
CA VAL A 117 -2.71 9.69 25.02
C VAL A 117 -3.98 9.56 25.87
N ARG A 118 -4.97 10.42 25.67
CA ARG A 118 -6.25 10.35 26.39
C ARG A 118 -7.02 9.07 26.08
N ARG A 119 -7.07 8.63 24.82
CA ARG A 119 -7.76 7.38 24.41
C ARG A 119 -7.09 6.13 24.98
N ILE A 120 -5.77 6.09 25.00
CA ILE A 120 -5.00 4.98 25.57
C ILE A 120 -5.15 4.96 27.11
N GLY A 121 -5.28 6.13 27.73
CA GLY A 121 -5.41 6.32 29.17
C GLY A 121 -4.06 6.47 29.89
N PRO A 122 -4.00 7.24 30.99
CA PRO A 122 -2.76 7.56 31.67
C PRO A 122 -2.08 6.33 32.28
N LEU A 123 -2.84 5.31 32.69
CA LEU A 123 -2.30 4.06 33.25
C LEU A 123 -1.58 3.18 32.22
N ARG A 124 -1.85 3.39 30.93
CA ARG A 124 -1.25 2.66 29.80
C ARG A 124 -0.21 3.48 29.03
N LEU A 125 0.24 4.61 29.58
CA LEU A 125 1.28 5.43 28.95
C LEU A 125 2.60 4.65 28.74
N GLY A 126 2.91 3.72 29.66
CA GLY A 126 4.03 2.78 29.49
C GLY A 126 3.91 1.91 28.24
N ASP A 127 2.70 1.45 27.90
CA ASP A 127 2.45 0.67 26.68
C ASP A 127 2.71 1.52 25.43
N LEU A 128 2.28 2.78 25.43
CA LEU A 128 2.55 3.70 24.32
C LEU A 128 4.04 3.93 24.14
N LEU A 129 4.79 4.17 25.22
CA LEU A 129 6.25 4.33 25.15
C LEU A 129 6.95 3.04 24.69
N ALA A 130 6.42 1.87 25.05
CA ALA A 130 6.93 0.57 24.63
C ALA A 130 6.79 0.36 23.10
N THR A 131 5.90 1.09 22.41
CA THR A 131 5.83 1.09 20.93
C THR A 131 7.02 1.81 20.28
N ARG A 132 7.88 2.46 21.06
CA ARG A 132 9.10 3.17 20.62
C ARG A 132 8.86 4.23 19.54
N PRO A 133 7.91 5.15 19.71
CA PRO A 133 7.50 6.08 18.65
C PRO A 133 8.62 7.04 18.22
N PHE A 134 9.61 7.29 19.07
CA PHE A 134 10.74 8.21 18.82
C PHE A 134 11.98 7.52 18.24
N THR A 135 11.94 6.20 18.05
CA THR A 135 13.03 5.40 17.48
C THR A 135 12.69 5.06 16.04
N SER A 136 13.67 5.08 15.11
CA SER A 136 13.42 4.61 13.76
C SER A 136 13.22 3.08 13.74
N LEU A 137 12.46 2.59 12.74
CA LEU A 137 12.23 1.15 12.58
C LEU A 137 13.56 0.40 12.47
N TRP A 138 14.49 0.89 11.64
CA TRP A 138 15.80 0.27 11.47
C TRP A 138 16.56 0.12 12.79
N LYS A 139 16.65 1.20 13.57
CA LYS A 139 17.34 1.18 14.87
C LYS A 139 16.66 0.25 15.89
N ALA A 140 15.35 0.11 15.83
CA ALA A 140 14.63 -0.86 16.65
C ALA A 140 14.94 -2.30 16.23
N LEU A 141 15.02 -2.58 14.91
CA LEU A 141 15.34 -3.90 14.38
C LEU A 141 16.74 -4.37 14.75
N GLU A 142 17.71 -3.47 14.89
CA GLU A 142 19.07 -3.78 15.38
C GLU A 142 19.09 -4.45 16.76
N GLN A 143 18.05 -4.21 17.57
CA GLN A 143 17.93 -4.79 18.92
C GLN A 143 17.35 -6.22 18.90
N PHE A 144 16.66 -6.58 17.83
CA PHE A 144 16.06 -7.91 17.68
C PHE A 144 16.94 -8.85 16.85
N PHE A 145 17.56 -8.31 15.79
CA PHE A 145 18.21 -9.14 14.77
C PHE A 145 19.70 -8.80 14.63
N PRO A 146 20.61 -9.71 15.05
CA PRO A 146 22.02 -9.65 14.68
C PRO A 146 22.24 -9.71 13.15
N ALA A 147 21.47 -10.57 12.42
CA ALA A 147 21.58 -10.71 10.98
C ALA A 147 21.06 -9.48 10.23
N PRO A 148 21.87 -8.87 9.35
CA PRO A 148 21.45 -7.70 8.56
C PRO A 148 20.34 -8.04 7.56
N GLU A 149 20.26 -9.27 7.06
CA GLU A 149 19.23 -9.75 6.14
C GLU A 149 17.82 -9.65 6.78
N LEU A 150 17.71 -10.03 8.05
CA LEU A 150 16.43 -9.91 8.78
C LEU A 150 16.06 -8.44 9.05
N ARG A 151 17.05 -7.56 9.23
CA ARG A 151 16.78 -6.11 9.31
C ARG A 151 16.27 -5.55 7.98
N GLN A 152 16.80 -6.02 6.84
CA GLN A 152 16.28 -5.68 5.52
C GLN A 152 14.85 -6.18 5.38
N LEU A 153 14.60 -7.47 5.68
CA LEU A 153 13.30 -8.11 5.57
C LEU A 153 12.24 -7.32 6.36
N PHE A 154 12.44 -7.12 7.65
CA PHE A 154 11.45 -6.43 8.50
C PHE A 154 11.48 -4.91 8.35
N GLY A 155 12.60 -4.34 7.88
CA GLY A 155 12.71 -2.93 7.50
C GLY A 155 11.84 -2.59 6.29
N ARG A 156 11.59 -3.56 5.39
CA ARG A 156 10.73 -3.40 4.22
C ARG A 156 9.30 -2.99 4.57
N TYR A 157 8.82 -3.29 5.76
CA TYR A 157 7.49 -2.85 6.19
C TYR A 157 7.30 -1.33 6.16
N ALA A 158 8.38 -0.53 6.23
CA ALA A 158 8.29 0.91 6.03
C ALA A 158 7.80 1.28 4.62
N THR A 159 8.09 0.46 3.60
CA THR A 159 7.64 0.72 2.22
C THR A 159 6.13 0.55 2.03
N TYR A 160 5.45 -0.21 2.91
CA TYR A 160 3.99 -0.38 2.88
C TYR A 160 3.24 0.93 3.15
N VAL A 161 3.91 1.88 3.78
CA VAL A 161 3.40 3.24 4.01
C VAL A 161 4.23 4.30 3.28
N GLY A 162 5.03 3.86 2.31
CA GLY A 162 5.80 4.73 1.44
C GLY A 162 6.97 5.45 2.09
N ALA A 163 7.59 4.86 3.11
CA ALA A 163 8.63 5.47 3.91
C ALA A 163 9.96 4.70 3.87
N SER A 164 11.03 5.37 4.29
CA SER A 164 12.34 4.76 4.55
C SER A 164 12.35 4.13 5.96
N PRO A 165 12.83 2.90 6.15
CA PRO A 165 12.97 2.29 7.48
C PRO A 165 13.93 3.06 8.39
N PHE A 166 14.84 3.82 7.80
CA PHE A 166 15.82 4.65 8.53
C PHE A 166 15.19 5.92 9.13
N SER A 167 14.01 6.32 8.63
CA SER A 167 13.30 7.54 9.04
C SER A 167 11.89 7.27 9.59
N ALA A 168 11.30 6.15 9.25
CA ALA A 168 9.98 5.74 9.73
C ALA A 168 10.03 5.34 11.22
N PRO A 169 8.99 5.61 12.03
CA PRO A 169 8.98 5.25 13.43
C PRO A 169 8.87 3.73 13.63
N ALA A 170 9.45 3.24 14.72
CA ALA A 170 9.44 1.82 15.07
C ALA A 170 8.02 1.25 15.30
N THR A 171 7.02 2.09 15.54
CA THR A 171 5.61 1.68 15.61
C THR A 171 5.16 0.90 14.39
N LEU A 172 5.80 1.09 13.21
CA LEU A 172 5.48 0.36 11.97
C LEU A 172 5.81 -1.15 12.06
N MET A 173 6.50 -1.61 13.11
CA MET A 173 6.62 -3.06 13.35
C MET A 173 5.25 -3.76 13.51
N LEU A 174 4.19 -3.01 13.85
CA LEU A 174 2.82 -3.54 13.89
C LEU A 174 2.41 -4.24 12.58
N ILE A 175 2.99 -3.86 11.44
CA ILE A 175 2.67 -4.46 10.13
C ILE A 175 3.06 -5.95 10.12
N ALA A 176 4.14 -6.34 10.82
CA ALA A 176 4.49 -7.75 10.99
C ALA A 176 3.38 -8.54 11.70
N HIS A 177 2.74 -7.92 12.71
CA HIS A 177 1.62 -8.56 13.38
C HIS A 177 0.37 -8.61 12.47
N VAL A 178 0.11 -7.56 11.69
CA VAL A 178 -0.99 -7.54 10.72
C VAL A 178 -0.86 -8.69 9.70
N GLU A 179 0.34 -8.95 9.16
CA GLU A 179 0.56 -10.10 8.28
C GLU A 179 0.41 -11.43 9.02
N GLN A 180 0.79 -11.48 10.30
CA GLN A 180 0.65 -12.67 11.13
C GLN A 180 -0.82 -12.98 11.50
N LEU A 181 -1.70 -11.98 11.50
CA LEU A 181 -3.17 -12.20 11.63
C LEU A 181 -3.75 -12.89 10.40
N GLY A 182 -3.03 -12.90 9.30
CA GLY A 182 -3.32 -13.62 8.07
C GLY A 182 -3.07 -12.75 6.83
N VAL A 183 -2.64 -13.45 5.79
CA VAL A 183 -2.58 -12.97 4.41
C VAL A 183 -3.43 -13.92 3.58
N TRP A 184 -4.25 -13.38 2.70
CA TRP A 184 -5.11 -14.15 1.81
C TRP A 184 -4.86 -13.78 0.35
N THR A 185 -5.16 -14.71 -0.53
CA THR A 185 -5.31 -14.46 -1.96
C THR A 185 -6.80 -14.41 -2.31
N LEU A 186 -7.14 -13.65 -3.33
CA LEU A 186 -8.51 -13.54 -3.82
C LEU A 186 -8.61 -14.19 -5.21
N PRO A 187 -9.49 -15.17 -5.42
CA PRO A 187 -9.78 -15.67 -6.74
C PRO A 187 -10.17 -14.52 -7.71
N GLY A 188 -9.54 -14.49 -8.88
CA GLY A 188 -9.70 -13.38 -9.82
C GLY A 188 -8.86 -12.13 -9.53
N GLY A 189 -8.00 -12.18 -8.50
CA GLY A 189 -7.07 -11.11 -8.11
C GLY A 189 -7.70 -10.03 -7.23
N MET A 190 -6.88 -9.08 -6.81
CA MET A 190 -7.31 -8.00 -5.91
C MET A 190 -8.40 -7.10 -6.51
N ILE A 191 -8.50 -7.02 -7.84
CA ILE A 191 -9.56 -6.26 -8.51
C ILE A 191 -10.97 -6.79 -8.21
N SER A 192 -11.10 -8.08 -7.85
CA SER A 192 -12.39 -8.68 -7.50
C SER A 192 -13.02 -8.00 -6.29
N LEU A 193 -12.22 -7.58 -5.31
CA LEU A 193 -12.69 -6.81 -4.16
C LEU A 193 -13.37 -5.50 -4.60
N ALA A 194 -12.75 -4.75 -5.51
CA ALA A 194 -13.33 -3.49 -5.99
C ALA A 194 -14.62 -3.71 -6.78
N LYS A 195 -14.69 -4.80 -7.57
CA LYS A 195 -15.90 -5.17 -8.33
C LYS A 195 -17.05 -5.56 -7.39
N GLU A 196 -16.77 -6.35 -6.36
CA GLU A 196 -17.79 -6.77 -5.39
C GLU A 196 -18.29 -5.61 -4.52
N LEU A 197 -17.40 -4.70 -4.10
CA LEU A 197 -17.79 -3.46 -3.41
C LEU A 197 -18.65 -2.56 -4.31
N GLN A 198 -18.33 -2.46 -5.61
CA GLN A 198 -19.17 -1.74 -6.56
C GLN A 198 -20.55 -2.39 -6.67
N ARG A 199 -20.62 -3.69 -6.89
CA ARG A 199 -21.89 -4.43 -7.00
C ARG A 199 -22.74 -4.26 -5.73
N LEU A 200 -22.11 -4.30 -4.56
CA LEU A 200 -22.79 -4.11 -3.28
C LEU A 200 -23.34 -2.67 -3.15
N ALA A 201 -22.56 -1.66 -3.55
CA ALA A 201 -23.01 -0.27 -3.54
C ALA A 201 -24.17 -0.04 -4.53
N GLU A 202 -24.10 -0.62 -5.72
CA GLU A 202 -25.19 -0.55 -6.73
C GLU A 202 -26.48 -1.17 -6.20
N LYS A 203 -26.41 -2.28 -5.46
CA LYS A 203 -27.56 -2.89 -4.76
C LYS A 203 -28.24 -1.91 -3.80
N HIS A 204 -27.48 -0.98 -3.22
CA HIS A 204 -27.98 0.08 -2.34
C HIS A 204 -28.30 1.40 -3.09
N GLY A 205 -28.40 1.37 -4.40
CA GLY A 205 -28.81 2.53 -5.21
C GLY A 205 -27.70 3.49 -5.56
N ALA A 206 -26.42 3.13 -5.38
CA ALA A 206 -25.32 3.95 -5.87
C ALA A 206 -25.22 3.88 -7.40
N HIS A 207 -24.95 5.01 -8.03
CA HIS A 207 -24.74 5.12 -9.47
C HIS A 207 -23.25 5.41 -9.75
N PHE A 208 -22.66 4.67 -10.67
CA PHE A 208 -21.27 4.83 -11.07
C PHE A 208 -21.17 5.50 -12.44
N HIS A 209 -20.52 6.64 -12.50
CA HIS A 209 -20.25 7.38 -13.74
C HIS A 209 -18.76 7.24 -14.07
N PHE A 210 -18.42 6.29 -14.94
CA PHE A 210 -17.06 6.10 -15.42
C PHE A 210 -16.74 7.07 -16.56
N SER A 211 -15.44 7.32 -16.78
CA SER A 211 -14.96 8.31 -17.77
C SER A 211 -15.60 9.70 -17.57
N ALA A 212 -15.92 10.01 -16.31
CA ALA A 212 -16.45 11.29 -15.88
C ALA A 212 -15.40 11.98 -15.00
N GLU A 213 -14.79 13.04 -15.49
CA GLU A 213 -13.76 13.79 -14.80
C GLU A 213 -14.39 14.94 -14.01
N VAL A 214 -14.16 14.99 -12.71
CA VAL A 214 -14.53 16.16 -11.89
C VAL A 214 -13.42 17.19 -12.04
N GLU A 215 -13.71 18.27 -12.76
CA GLU A 215 -12.78 19.39 -13.01
C GLU A 215 -12.80 20.39 -11.85
N GLU A 216 -13.93 20.52 -11.14
CA GLU A 216 -14.06 21.46 -10.04
C GLU A 216 -15.06 20.97 -8.98
N ILE A 217 -14.73 21.21 -7.72
CA ILE A 217 -15.65 21.16 -6.59
C ILE A 217 -15.99 22.60 -6.21
N GLY A 218 -17.16 23.06 -6.65
CA GLY A 218 -17.61 24.41 -6.43
C GLY A 218 -17.99 24.66 -4.99
N VAL A 219 -17.59 25.83 -4.46
CA VAL A 219 -17.86 26.27 -3.10
C VAL A 219 -18.66 27.58 -3.15
N LYS A 220 -19.79 27.61 -2.46
CA LYS A 220 -20.64 28.80 -2.28
C LYS A 220 -20.86 29.00 -0.79
N ASP A 221 -20.78 30.25 -0.34
CA ASP A 221 -20.96 30.64 1.06
C ASP A 221 -20.10 29.83 2.05
N GLY A 222 -18.91 29.38 1.57
CA GLY A 222 -17.96 28.64 2.34
C GLY A 222 -18.18 27.12 2.41
N ALA A 223 -19.25 26.58 1.83
CA ALA A 223 -19.57 25.15 1.79
C ALA A 223 -19.60 24.60 0.35
N VAL A 224 -19.52 23.29 0.20
CA VAL A 224 -19.69 22.60 -1.09
C VAL A 224 -21.09 22.92 -1.65
N ASP A 225 -21.17 23.18 -2.97
CA ASP A 225 -22.40 23.53 -3.66
C ASP A 225 -22.64 22.69 -4.92
N HIS A 226 -21.59 22.47 -5.72
CA HIS A 226 -21.70 21.73 -6.98
C HIS A 226 -20.40 21.08 -7.41
N LEU A 227 -20.51 20.19 -8.37
CA LEU A 227 -19.38 19.66 -9.14
C LEU A 227 -19.48 20.16 -10.58
N LEU A 228 -18.35 20.47 -11.19
CA LEU A 228 -18.22 20.61 -12.63
C LEU A 228 -17.62 19.30 -13.16
N VAL A 229 -18.41 18.58 -13.95
CA VAL A 229 -18.06 17.24 -14.46
C VAL A 229 -17.90 17.30 -15.97
N HIS A 230 -16.80 16.79 -16.47
CA HIS A 230 -16.58 16.58 -17.90
C HIS A 230 -16.77 15.10 -18.25
N GLN A 231 -17.72 14.81 -19.12
CA GLN A 231 -18.01 13.46 -19.58
C GLN A 231 -18.48 13.49 -21.03
N GLY A 232 -17.94 12.63 -21.89
CA GLY A 232 -18.34 12.53 -23.29
C GLY A 232 -18.14 13.79 -24.13
N GLY A 233 -17.20 14.66 -23.77
CA GLY A 233 -16.95 15.94 -24.44
C GLY A 233 -17.81 17.11 -23.94
N GLU A 234 -18.73 16.86 -23.02
CA GLU A 234 -19.62 17.86 -22.44
C GLU A 234 -19.24 18.19 -20.98
N ARG A 235 -19.40 19.45 -20.60
CA ARG A 235 -19.30 19.91 -19.22
C ARG A 235 -20.68 20.07 -18.60
N GLN A 236 -20.88 19.42 -17.47
CA GLN A 236 -22.12 19.47 -16.73
C GLN A 236 -21.89 19.96 -15.31
N ARG A 237 -22.75 20.89 -14.86
CA ARG A 237 -22.82 21.30 -13.47
C ARG A 237 -23.82 20.41 -12.73
N VAL A 238 -23.34 19.73 -11.68
CA VAL A 238 -24.12 18.83 -10.83
C VAL A 238 -24.20 19.44 -9.43
N SER A 239 -25.40 19.81 -8.97
CA SER A 239 -25.61 20.30 -7.60
C SER A 239 -25.46 19.15 -6.62
N VAL A 240 -24.71 19.37 -5.56
CA VAL A 240 -24.44 18.36 -4.51
C VAL A 240 -24.55 18.98 -3.12
N ARG A 241 -24.93 18.17 -2.14
CA ARG A 241 -24.94 18.58 -0.72
C ARG A 241 -23.61 18.30 -0.04
N SER A 242 -22.93 17.24 -0.48
CA SER A 242 -21.69 16.80 0.11
C SER A 242 -20.85 16.05 -0.92
N VAL A 243 -19.54 16.03 -0.69
CA VAL A 243 -18.55 15.29 -1.48
C VAL A 243 -17.68 14.46 -0.55
N LEU A 244 -17.58 13.15 -0.80
CA LEU A 244 -16.56 12.29 -0.24
C LEU A 244 -15.45 12.13 -1.28
N PHE A 245 -14.33 12.78 -1.04
CA PHE A 245 -13.20 12.79 -1.96
C PHE A 245 -12.25 11.61 -1.69
N GLY A 246 -12.25 10.63 -2.59
CA GLY A 246 -11.41 9.44 -2.53
C GLY A 246 -10.07 9.57 -3.28
N GLY A 247 -9.81 10.72 -3.89
CA GLY A 247 -8.52 11.03 -4.53
C GLY A 247 -7.41 11.36 -3.54
N ASP A 248 -6.21 11.68 -4.05
CA ASP A 248 -5.14 12.13 -3.17
C ASP A 248 -5.38 13.56 -2.67
N SER A 249 -5.20 13.79 -1.37
CA SER A 249 -5.39 15.09 -0.72
C SER A 249 -4.52 16.21 -1.32
N ALA A 250 -3.43 15.89 -2.00
CA ALA A 250 -2.59 16.85 -2.71
C ALA A 250 -3.35 17.57 -3.84
N ALA A 251 -4.31 16.91 -4.50
CA ALA A 251 -5.12 17.51 -5.56
C ALA A 251 -5.97 18.69 -5.04
N LEU A 252 -6.51 18.58 -3.83
CA LEU A 252 -7.25 19.65 -3.18
C LEU A 252 -6.33 20.81 -2.76
N ALA A 253 -5.21 20.49 -2.09
CA ALA A 253 -4.27 21.47 -1.58
C ALA A 253 -3.63 22.34 -2.68
N GLN A 254 -3.47 21.81 -3.89
CA GLN A 254 -2.90 22.51 -5.04
C GLN A 254 -3.94 23.17 -5.94
N ALA A 255 -5.20 23.24 -5.48
CA ALA A 255 -6.33 23.78 -6.25
C ALA A 255 -6.60 23.08 -7.59
N GLY A 256 -6.18 21.82 -7.73
CA GLY A 256 -6.46 21.03 -8.92
C GLY A 256 -7.95 20.75 -9.16
N LEU A 257 -8.78 21.00 -8.15
CA LEU A 257 -10.24 20.89 -8.19
C LEU A 257 -10.92 22.21 -7.81
N GLY A 258 -10.30 23.34 -8.15
CA GLY A 258 -10.82 24.68 -7.89
C GLY A 258 -10.23 25.37 -6.66
N ALA A 259 -10.18 26.71 -6.69
CA ALA A 259 -9.58 27.52 -5.62
C ALA A 259 -10.36 27.43 -4.29
N GLY A 260 -11.68 27.19 -4.33
CA GLY A 260 -12.55 27.11 -3.16
C GLY A 260 -12.18 25.99 -2.19
N VAL A 261 -11.65 24.87 -2.71
CA VAL A 261 -11.29 23.69 -1.90
C VAL A 261 -9.84 23.67 -1.43
N ARG A 262 -9.00 24.63 -1.85
CA ARG A 262 -7.57 24.68 -1.51
C ARG A 262 -7.30 24.63 -0.01
N ARG A 263 -8.19 25.20 0.81
CA ARG A 263 -8.10 25.20 2.28
C ARG A 263 -8.50 23.86 2.92
N ALA A 264 -9.04 22.91 2.15
CA ALA A 264 -9.52 21.63 2.69
C ALA A 264 -8.42 20.79 3.34
N THR A 265 -7.19 20.88 2.81
CA THR A 265 -6.04 20.16 3.33
C THR A 265 -4.76 21.00 3.27
N ALA A 266 -3.81 20.68 4.16
CA ALA A 266 -2.48 21.27 4.08
C ALA A 266 -1.69 20.70 2.88
N PRO A 267 -0.90 21.53 2.18
CA PRO A 267 -0.07 21.06 1.08
C PRO A 267 1.04 20.09 1.56
N THR A 268 1.39 19.15 0.70
CA THR A 268 2.52 18.25 0.90
C THR A 268 3.67 18.72 0.01
N ALA A 269 4.80 19.11 0.62
CA ALA A 269 5.99 19.47 -0.13
C ALA A 269 6.52 18.27 -0.94
N ALA A 270 7.16 18.51 -2.08
CA ALA A 270 7.70 17.45 -2.92
C ALA A 270 8.73 16.56 -2.17
N THR A 271 9.46 17.14 -1.21
CA THR A 271 10.40 16.43 -0.33
C THR A 271 9.73 15.53 0.71
N ASP A 272 8.45 15.78 1.00
CA ASP A 272 7.67 15.02 1.98
C ASP A 272 6.80 13.92 1.34
N ARG A 273 6.84 13.79 0.02
CA ARG A 273 6.11 12.75 -0.70
C ARG A 273 6.63 11.37 -0.33
N SER A 274 5.72 10.40 -0.28
CA SER A 274 6.08 8.99 -0.20
C SER A 274 6.87 8.56 -1.44
N LEU A 275 7.47 7.37 -1.38
CA LEU A 275 8.04 6.76 -2.58
C LEU A 275 6.98 6.54 -3.68
N SER A 276 7.49 6.45 -4.90
CA SER A 276 6.83 5.93 -6.10
C SER A 276 7.43 4.57 -6.46
N ALA A 277 7.17 4.08 -7.67
CA ALA A 277 7.73 2.83 -8.17
C ALA A 277 7.91 2.84 -9.70
N LEU A 278 8.78 1.95 -10.18
CA LEU A 278 8.69 1.37 -11.51
C LEU A 278 7.99 0.02 -11.36
N VAL A 279 6.90 -0.18 -12.08
CA VAL A 279 6.08 -1.39 -11.98
C VAL A 279 5.91 -2.01 -13.36
N TRP A 280 6.44 -3.20 -13.53
CA TRP A 280 6.25 -4.03 -14.72
C TRP A 280 5.15 -5.04 -14.43
N THR A 281 4.17 -5.12 -15.31
CA THR A 281 3.06 -6.06 -15.19
C THR A 281 2.81 -6.73 -16.53
N GLY A 282 2.63 -8.03 -16.53
CA GLY A 282 2.40 -8.77 -17.77
C GLY A 282 2.56 -10.28 -17.58
N LEU A 283 2.89 -10.94 -18.68
CA LEU A 283 3.12 -12.38 -18.74
C LEU A 283 4.61 -12.66 -18.92
N ILE A 284 5.12 -13.61 -18.14
CA ILE A 284 6.45 -14.17 -18.34
C ILE A 284 6.35 -15.67 -18.62
N PRO A 285 7.29 -16.28 -19.35
CA PRO A 285 7.40 -17.74 -19.36
C PRO A 285 7.45 -18.25 -17.92
N ARG A 286 6.75 -19.36 -17.64
CA ARG A 286 6.71 -19.91 -16.30
C ARG A 286 8.11 -20.26 -15.83
N SER A 287 8.59 -19.55 -14.83
CA SER A 287 9.93 -19.71 -14.29
C SER A 287 10.08 -21.00 -13.49
N ALA A 288 11.20 -21.70 -13.69
CA ALA A 288 11.61 -22.83 -12.85
C ALA A 288 12.11 -22.39 -11.47
N PHE A 289 12.39 -21.08 -11.29
CA PHE A 289 12.78 -20.53 -10.01
C PHE A 289 11.66 -20.70 -8.97
N PRO A 290 11.98 -21.04 -7.70
CA PRO A 290 10.98 -21.34 -6.69
C PRO A 290 10.27 -20.06 -6.16
N LEU A 291 9.56 -19.35 -7.04
CA LEU A 291 8.73 -18.22 -6.65
C LEU A 291 7.59 -18.66 -5.72
N SER A 292 7.25 -17.83 -4.76
CA SER A 292 5.97 -17.85 -4.04
C SER A 292 5.04 -16.78 -4.63
N HIS A 293 3.78 -16.73 -4.22
CA HIS A 293 2.86 -15.65 -4.62
C HIS A 293 3.50 -14.27 -4.36
N HIS A 294 4.13 -14.10 -3.21
CA HIS A 294 4.92 -12.90 -2.87
C HIS A 294 6.38 -13.28 -2.72
N THR A 295 7.25 -12.74 -3.56
CA THR A 295 8.69 -12.98 -3.50
C THR A 295 9.44 -11.65 -3.48
N VAL A 296 10.47 -11.56 -2.64
CA VAL A 296 11.31 -10.37 -2.49
C VAL A 296 12.77 -10.72 -2.72
N PHE A 297 13.43 -9.94 -3.55
CA PHE A 297 14.85 -10.06 -3.84
C PHE A 297 15.55 -8.79 -3.34
N PHE A 298 16.47 -8.93 -2.39
CA PHE A 298 17.09 -7.79 -1.74
C PHE A 298 18.33 -7.28 -2.46
N GLY A 299 18.48 -5.95 -2.53
CA GLY A 299 19.73 -5.28 -2.86
C GLY A 299 20.75 -5.42 -1.71
N GLN A 300 22.04 -5.24 -2.03
CA GLN A 300 23.14 -5.38 -1.06
C GLN A 300 23.20 -4.21 -0.08
N ASP A 301 23.11 -2.96 -0.60
CA ASP A 301 23.12 -1.75 0.22
C ASP A 301 21.72 -1.15 0.38
N TYR A 302 21.04 -1.63 1.40
CA TYR A 302 19.67 -1.23 1.69
C TYR A 302 19.54 0.25 2.07
N ARG A 303 20.58 0.84 2.68
CA ARG A 303 20.60 2.27 3.00
C ARG A 303 20.76 3.12 1.74
N ALA A 304 21.65 2.72 0.84
CA ALA A 304 21.86 3.43 -0.42
C ALA A 304 20.60 3.48 -1.29
N GLU A 305 19.74 2.44 -1.25
CA GLU A 305 18.45 2.43 -1.93
C GLU A 305 17.58 3.61 -1.45
N PHE A 306 17.35 3.75 -0.14
CA PHE A 306 16.48 4.82 0.39
C PHE A 306 17.14 6.20 0.32
N ASP A 307 18.46 6.29 0.40
CA ASP A 307 19.18 7.54 0.19
C ASP A 307 19.08 8.00 -1.28
N ALA A 308 19.05 7.08 -2.24
CA ALA A 308 18.77 7.41 -3.64
C ALA A 308 17.36 8.01 -3.78
N ILE A 309 16.36 7.35 -3.23
CA ILE A 309 14.95 7.72 -3.38
C ILE A 309 14.65 9.07 -2.69
N PHE A 310 15.00 9.20 -1.41
CA PHE A 310 14.54 10.32 -0.57
C PHE A 310 15.53 11.51 -0.49
N LYS A 311 16.85 11.26 -0.63
CA LYS A 311 17.86 12.31 -0.55
C LYS A 311 18.33 12.77 -1.93
N ARG A 312 18.81 11.82 -2.77
CA ARG A 312 19.33 12.13 -4.12
C ARG A 312 18.22 12.29 -5.15
N ARG A 313 17.03 11.74 -4.86
CA ARG A 313 15.85 11.76 -5.75
C ARG A 313 16.16 11.14 -7.12
N THR A 314 16.79 9.99 -7.12
CA THR A 314 17.15 9.21 -8.31
C THR A 314 16.77 7.75 -8.12
N LEU A 315 16.76 6.99 -9.24
CA LEU A 315 16.54 5.54 -9.17
C LEU A 315 17.71 4.86 -8.41
N PRO A 316 17.43 3.89 -7.53
CA PRO A 316 18.47 3.11 -6.85
C PRO A 316 19.37 2.38 -7.84
N GLU A 317 20.67 2.29 -7.55
CA GLU A 317 21.63 1.51 -8.36
C GLU A 317 21.47 0.01 -8.12
N ASP A 318 21.08 -0.37 -6.91
CA ASP A 318 20.89 -1.75 -6.48
C ASP A 318 19.55 -1.86 -5.74
N PRO A 319 18.42 -1.92 -6.50
CA PRO A 319 17.10 -1.89 -5.91
C PRO A 319 16.71 -3.23 -5.28
N THR A 320 15.94 -3.20 -4.21
CA THR A 320 15.11 -4.32 -3.81
C THR A 320 14.01 -4.52 -4.84
N VAL A 321 13.81 -5.78 -5.28
CA VAL A 321 12.77 -6.16 -6.23
C VAL A 321 11.69 -6.94 -5.50
N TYR A 322 10.44 -6.50 -5.65
CA TYR A 322 9.27 -7.27 -5.24
C TYR A 322 8.61 -7.88 -6.48
N LEU A 323 8.31 -9.17 -6.42
CA LEU A 323 7.63 -9.91 -7.47
C LEU A 323 6.39 -10.59 -6.89
N CYS A 324 5.22 -10.34 -7.49
CA CYS A 324 3.98 -11.06 -7.23
C CYS A 324 3.69 -11.97 -8.42
N ALA A 325 3.82 -13.28 -8.21
CA ALA A 325 3.45 -14.31 -9.18
C ALA A 325 1.98 -14.68 -8.93
N GLN A 326 1.07 -14.04 -9.66
CA GLN A 326 -0.36 -14.02 -9.34
C GLN A 326 -1.05 -15.37 -9.54
N ASP A 327 -0.44 -16.27 -10.31
CA ASP A 327 -0.95 -17.61 -10.58
C ASP A 327 -0.38 -18.68 -9.62
N ARG A 328 0.49 -18.28 -8.67
CA ARG A 328 1.06 -19.17 -7.65
C ARG A 328 0.30 -19.01 -6.34
N THR A 329 -0.88 -19.62 -6.25
CA THR A 329 -1.65 -19.75 -5.01
C THR A 329 -1.33 -21.05 -4.28
N ALA A 330 -1.84 -21.24 -3.06
CA ALA A 330 -1.59 -22.43 -2.25
C ALA A 330 -2.01 -23.73 -2.96
N GLU A 331 -3.09 -23.70 -3.74
CA GLU A 331 -3.56 -24.87 -4.49
C GLU A 331 -2.67 -25.19 -5.70
N HIS A 332 -2.12 -24.17 -6.36
CA HIS A 332 -1.29 -24.35 -7.57
C HIS A 332 0.21 -24.53 -7.27
N SER A 333 0.67 -24.25 -6.05
CA SER A 333 2.04 -24.54 -5.66
C SER A 333 2.28 -26.02 -5.33
N ALA A 334 1.23 -26.80 -5.08
CA ALA A 334 1.31 -28.23 -4.75
C ALA A 334 1.09 -29.16 -5.96
N SER A 335 0.50 -28.69 -7.05
CA SER A 335 0.35 -29.46 -8.28
C SER A 335 1.50 -29.16 -9.22
N ALA A 336 2.19 -30.20 -9.67
CA ALA A 336 3.03 -30.13 -10.87
C ALA A 336 2.22 -29.43 -11.96
N ALA A 337 2.78 -28.35 -12.52
CA ALA A 337 2.14 -27.49 -13.50
C ALA A 337 1.27 -28.29 -14.48
N ASP A 338 0.03 -27.83 -14.67
CA ASP A 338 -0.73 -28.26 -15.82
C ASP A 338 0.12 -27.94 -17.06
N PRO A 339 0.44 -28.92 -17.93
CA PRO A 339 1.30 -28.69 -19.10
C PRO A 339 0.81 -27.58 -20.04
N GLY A 340 -0.40 -27.03 -19.80
CA GLY A 340 -1.00 -25.93 -20.55
C GLY A 340 -0.55 -24.52 -20.14
N ASP A 341 0.04 -24.31 -18.94
CA ASP A 341 0.42 -22.99 -18.45
C ASP A 341 1.87 -22.66 -18.76
N ALA A 342 2.15 -22.37 -20.05
CA ALA A 342 3.49 -21.93 -20.48
C ALA A 342 3.90 -20.55 -19.93
N PHE A 343 2.92 -19.74 -19.46
CA PHE A 343 3.12 -18.38 -18.97
C PHE A 343 2.47 -18.18 -17.60
N GLU A 344 3.00 -17.23 -16.84
CA GLU A 344 2.41 -16.81 -15.55
C GLU A 344 2.30 -15.29 -15.49
N ARG A 345 1.25 -14.80 -14.82
CA ARG A 345 0.99 -13.37 -14.60
C ARG A 345 1.87 -12.86 -13.47
N VAL A 346 2.60 -11.80 -13.76
CA VAL A 346 3.48 -11.19 -12.76
C VAL A 346 3.28 -9.69 -12.65
N LEU A 347 3.45 -9.20 -11.41
CA LEU A 347 3.77 -7.82 -11.13
C LEU A 347 5.18 -7.79 -10.53
N CYS A 348 6.07 -7.02 -11.15
CA CYS A 348 7.43 -6.82 -10.68
C CYS A 348 7.63 -5.33 -10.36
N LEU A 349 8.18 -5.01 -9.18
CA LEU A 349 8.25 -3.65 -8.69
C LEU A 349 9.64 -3.34 -8.13
N THR A 350 10.16 -2.14 -8.46
CA THR A 350 11.26 -1.49 -7.75
C THR A 350 10.83 -0.12 -7.25
N ASN A 351 11.31 0.28 -6.07
CA ASN A 351 11.02 1.59 -5.51
C ASN A 351 11.67 2.71 -6.33
N ALA A 352 10.95 3.84 -6.47
CA ALA A 352 11.41 5.01 -7.20
C ALA A 352 11.05 6.31 -6.46
N PRO A 353 11.74 7.43 -6.72
CA PRO A 353 11.33 8.73 -6.21
C PRO A 353 10.06 9.25 -6.91
N ALA A 354 9.21 9.99 -6.16
CA ALA A 354 7.97 10.59 -6.67
C ALA A 354 8.27 11.87 -7.46
N LEU A 355 8.70 11.74 -8.72
CA LEU A 355 9.12 12.80 -9.62
C LEU A 355 8.28 12.90 -10.90
N GLY A 356 7.09 12.29 -10.94
CA GLY A 356 6.24 12.23 -12.13
C GLY A 356 5.73 13.60 -12.62
N ASP A 357 5.73 14.62 -11.77
CA ASP A 357 5.41 16.01 -12.15
C ASP A 357 6.57 16.73 -12.89
N GLY A 358 7.78 16.20 -12.86
CA GLY A 358 8.92 16.69 -13.65
C GLY A 358 8.96 16.21 -15.11
N GLY A 359 7.95 15.47 -15.56
CA GLY A 359 7.88 14.87 -16.89
C GLY A 359 8.26 13.39 -16.92
N PRO A 360 8.30 12.78 -18.11
CA PRO A 360 8.67 11.38 -18.27
C PRO A 360 10.16 11.18 -17.94
N LEU A 361 10.47 10.01 -17.38
CA LEU A 361 11.86 9.61 -17.18
C LEU A 361 12.53 9.39 -18.55
N PRO A 362 13.80 9.79 -18.71
CA PRO A 362 14.55 9.53 -19.95
C PRO A 362 14.57 8.04 -20.30
N PRO A 363 14.43 7.65 -21.59
CA PRO A 363 14.46 6.24 -21.99
C PRO A 363 15.69 5.47 -21.51
N ALA A 364 16.87 6.12 -21.52
CA ALA A 364 18.11 5.53 -21.02
C ALA A 364 18.04 5.22 -19.50
N LEU A 365 17.31 6.04 -18.71
CA LEU A 365 17.13 5.80 -17.28
C LEU A 365 16.15 4.67 -17.02
N LEU A 366 15.10 4.54 -17.85
CA LEU A 366 14.17 3.42 -17.79
C LEU A 366 14.88 2.09 -18.13
N ALA A 367 15.67 2.07 -19.21
CA ALA A 367 16.48 0.89 -19.58
C ALA A 367 17.49 0.53 -18.48
N ALA A 368 18.13 1.54 -17.86
CA ALA A 368 19.02 1.31 -16.72
C ALA A 368 18.24 0.73 -15.51
N GLY A 369 17.02 1.21 -15.24
CA GLY A 369 16.14 0.68 -14.19
C GLY A 369 15.82 -0.79 -14.40
N GLU A 370 15.46 -1.19 -15.63
CA GLU A 370 15.23 -2.58 -15.99
C GLU A 370 16.51 -3.44 -15.87
N ALA A 371 17.62 -2.96 -16.36
CA ALA A 371 18.90 -3.69 -16.23
C ALA A 371 19.31 -3.91 -14.77
N ARG A 372 19.05 -2.94 -13.89
CA ARG A 372 19.28 -3.05 -12.44
C ARG A 372 18.37 -4.09 -11.79
N LEU A 373 17.09 -4.10 -12.16
CA LEU A 373 16.11 -5.10 -11.73
C LEU A 373 16.60 -6.51 -12.11
N ARG A 374 16.90 -6.74 -13.40
CA ARG A 374 17.40 -8.04 -13.90
C ARG A 374 18.68 -8.48 -13.18
N ARG A 375 19.60 -7.54 -12.92
CA ARG A 375 20.83 -7.81 -12.17
C ARG A 375 20.54 -8.27 -10.73
N THR A 376 19.60 -7.63 -10.02
CA THR A 376 19.20 -8.05 -8.67
C THR A 376 18.59 -9.45 -8.69
N LEU A 377 17.68 -9.74 -9.62
CA LEU A 377 17.08 -11.06 -9.77
C LEU A 377 18.15 -12.14 -10.03
N ALA A 378 19.02 -11.91 -11.01
CA ALA A 378 20.08 -12.85 -11.35
C ALA A 378 21.06 -13.11 -10.19
N ARG A 379 21.45 -12.05 -9.47
CA ARG A 379 22.31 -12.16 -8.29
C ARG A 379 21.68 -13.00 -7.19
N CYS A 380 20.36 -12.91 -7.02
CA CYS A 380 19.60 -13.73 -6.07
C CYS A 380 19.22 -15.11 -6.62
N GLY A 381 19.74 -15.51 -7.79
CA GLY A 381 19.59 -16.84 -8.36
C GLY A 381 18.51 -17.00 -9.43
N MET A 382 17.68 -15.99 -9.68
CA MET A 382 16.66 -16.02 -10.73
C MET A 382 17.25 -15.53 -12.07
N ASN A 383 17.74 -16.47 -12.90
CA ASN A 383 18.40 -16.16 -14.15
C ASN A 383 17.51 -16.29 -15.39
N ASP A 384 16.31 -16.84 -15.22
CA ASP A 384 15.34 -17.14 -16.29
C ASP A 384 14.22 -16.11 -16.38
N PHE A 385 14.39 -14.94 -15.75
CA PHE A 385 13.40 -13.85 -15.81
C PHE A 385 13.52 -13.10 -17.15
N ASP A 386 12.61 -13.41 -18.05
CA ASP A 386 12.57 -12.80 -19.37
C ASP A 386 11.40 -11.83 -19.51
N PHE A 387 11.69 -10.66 -20.06
CA PHE A 387 10.69 -9.68 -20.46
C PHE A 387 10.57 -9.68 -21.99
N ASP A 388 9.42 -10.05 -22.48
CA ASP A 388 9.01 -9.57 -23.80
C ASP A 388 8.37 -8.17 -23.61
N PRO A 389 8.95 -7.09 -24.15
CA PRO A 389 8.38 -5.75 -24.02
C PRO A 389 6.93 -5.65 -24.54
N SER A 390 6.54 -6.51 -25.49
CA SER A 390 5.16 -6.58 -26.02
C SER A 390 4.18 -7.24 -25.06
N ALA A 391 4.66 -8.11 -24.17
CA ALA A 391 3.88 -8.81 -23.17
C ALA A 391 3.87 -8.12 -21.79
N MET A 392 4.54 -6.95 -21.66
CA MET A 392 4.68 -6.23 -20.42
C MET A 392 4.20 -4.78 -20.54
N THR A 393 3.57 -4.30 -19.49
CA THR A 393 3.23 -2.87 -19.29
C THR A 393 4.11 -2.29 -18.21
N LEU A 394 4.85 -1.22 -18.52
CA LEU A 394 5.59 -0.44 -17.52
C LEU A 394 4.73 0.73 -17.03
N THR A 395 4.57 0.84 -15.73
CA THR A 395 3.99 2.03 -15.07
C THR A 395 5.10 2.75 -14.30
N THR A 396 5.34 4.01 -14.63
CA THR A 396 6.38 4.85 -14.02
C THR A 396 5.78 5.88 -13.06
N PRO A 397 6.59 6.65 -12.32
CA PRO A 397 6.09 7.78 -11.54
C PRO A 397 5.28 8.80 -12.36
N ARG A 398 5.55 8.93 -13.68
CA ARG A 398 4.78 9.80 -14.57
C ARG A 398 3.36 9.31 -14.76
N GLU A 399 3.16 8.03 -15.13
CA GLU A 399 1.83 7.44 -15.30
C GLU A 399 1.04 7.39 -13.99
N PHE A 400 1.73 7.21 -12.84
CA PHE A 400 1.08 7.35 -11.54
C PHE A 400 0.63 8.79 -11.27
N HIS A 401 1.42 9.80 -11.66
CA HIS A 401 1.04 11.21 -11.55
C HIS A 401 -0.15 11.58 -12.44
N GLU A 402 -0.18 11.06 -13.67
CA GLU A 402 -1.29 11.29 -14.62
C GLU A 402 -2.60 10.66 -14.13
N ARG A 403 -2.51 9.46 -13.53
CA ARG A 403 -3.70 8.78 -12.96
C ARG A 403 -4.16 9.38 -11.64
N PHE A 404 -3.23 9.88 -10.84
CA PHE A 404 -3.47 10.49 -9.53
C PHE A 404 -2.81 11.87 -9.49
N PRO A 405 -3.48 12.91 -10.05
CA PRO A 405 -2.88 14.22 -10.27
C PRO A 405 -2.35 14.88 -9.00
N HIS A 406 -1.35 15.75 -9.17
CA HIS A 406 -0.71 16.55 -8.11
C HIS A 406 0.12 15.75 -7.08
N THR A 407 0.29 14.45 -7.29
CA THR A 407 1.05 13.57 -6.35
C THR A 407 2.54 13.48 -6.68
N GLY A 408 2.96 13.86 -7.90
CA GLY A 408 4.29 13.53 -8.44
C GLY A 408 4.49 12.01 -8.60
N GLY A 409 3.39 11.22 -8.59
CA GLY A 409 3.42 9.77 -8.64
C GLY A 409 3.64 9.10 -7.27
N ALA A 410 3.55 9.84 -6.15
CA ALA A 410 3.61 9.26 -4.81
C ALA A 410 2.47 8.25 -4.60
N LEU A 411 2.80 7.02 -4.18
CA LEU A 411 1.82 5.94 -4.06
C LEU A 411 0.95 6.05 -2.80
N TYR A 412 1.46 6.71 -1.75
CA TYR A 412 0.89 6.71 -0.41
C TYR A 412 0.67 8.12 0.17
N GLY A 413 0.66 9.15 -0.68
CA GLY A 413 0.60 10.55 -0.27
C GLY A 413 1.88 11.00 0.43
N ARG A 414 1.78 11.49 1.66
CA ARG A 414 2.93 11.92 2.48
C ARG A 414 3.70 10.70 3.03
N ALA A 415 5.04 10.77 3.01
CA ALA A 415 5.92 9.79 3.64
C ALA A 415 5.75 9.77 5.16
N SER A 416 5.75 8.59 5.75
CA SER A 416 5.63 8.41 7.21
C SER A 416 7.00 8.51 7.90
N HIS A 417 7.69 9.65 7.73
CA HIS A 417 8.98 9.94 8.35
C HIS A 417 8.83 10.71 9.66
N GLY A 418 9.46 10.21 10.72
CA GLY A 418 9.40 10.76 12.07
C GLY A 418 8.07 10.48 12.79
N TRP A 419 8.08 10.63 14.12
CA TRP A 419 6.97 10.27 14.99
C TRP A 419 5.67 11.07 14.77
N LEU A 420 5.78 12.29 14.26
CA LEU A 420 4.61 13.13 13.95
C LEU A 420 3.96 12.85 12.59
N ALA A 421 4.59 12.04 11.73
CA ALA A 421 4.13 11.86 10.35
C ALA A 421 2.70 11.32 10.29
N SER A 422 2.36 10.35 11.13
CA SER A 422 1.02 9.76 11.19
C SER A 422 -0.06 10.76 11.58
N PHE A 423 0.27 11.73 12.45
CA PHE A 423 -0.64 12.80 12.86
C PHE A 423 -0.80 13.92 11.82
N ARG A 424 0.04 13.96 10.79
CA ARG A 424 -0.04 14.95 9.69
C ARG A 424 -0.96 14.51 8.56
N ARG A 425 -1.37 13.25 8.51
CA ARG A 425 -2.39 12.80 7.54
C ARG A 425 -3.72 13.48 7.87
N PRO A 426 -4.45 14.00 6.86
CA PRO A 426 -5.75 14.63 7.12
C PRO A 426 -6.76 13.60 7.62
N GLY A 427 -7.67 14.02 8.50
CA GLY A 427 -8.84 13.24 8.90
C GLY A 427 -9.95 13.30 7.86
N SER A 428 -11.08 12.67 8.17
CA SER A 428 -12.22 12.62 7.25
C SER A 428 -12.86 14.01 7.05
N ARG A 429 -13.04 14.82 8.09
CA ARG A 429 -13.58 16.19 7.96
C ARG A 429 -12.51 17.16 7.47
N THR A 430 -12.88 18.06 6.56
CA THR A 430 -12.01 19.12 6.06
C THR A 430 -12.39 20.50 6.62
N ALA A 431 -11.60 21.53 6.28
CA ALA A 431 -11.94 22.91 6.59
C ALA A 431 -13.03 23.50 5.66
N VAL A 432 -13.56 22.70 4.71
CA VAL A 432 -14.66 23.10 3.82
C VAL A 432 -15.88 22.26 4.19
N PRO A 433 -16.93 22.86 4.78
CA PRO A 433 -18.17 22.16 5.11
C PRO A 433 -18.76 21.42 3.92
N GLY A 434 -19.23 20.19 4.13
CA GLY A 434 -19.73 19.32 3.08
C GLY A 434 -18.64 18.57 2.29
N LEU A 435 -17.34 18.85 2.50
CA LEU A 435 -16.24 18.12 1.86
C LEU A 435 -15.55 17.21 2.86
N TYR A 436 -15.55 15.90 2.57
CA TYR A 436 -14.94 14.85 3.37
C TYR A 436 -13.85 14.15 2.58
N LEU A 437 -12.84 13.63 3.30
CA LEU A 437 -11.73 12.87 2.73
C LEU A 437 -11.82 11.40 3.10
N CYS A 438 -11.51 10.54 2.13
CA CYS A 438 -11.28 9.11 2.34
C CYS A 438 -10.13 8.62 1.45
N GLY A 439 -9.74 7.35 1.63
CA GLY A 439 -8.70 6.71 0.82
C GLY A 439 -7.31 6.76 1.45
N GLY A 440 -6.32 6.24 0.73
CA GLY A 440 -4.99 5.94 1.25
C GLY A 440 -4.10 7.15 1.59
N SER A 441 -4.47 8.39 1.20
CA SER A 441 -3.77 9.61 1.61
C SER A 441 -4.35 10.25 2.87
N ALA A 442 -5.54 9.81 3.31
CA ALA A 442 -6.20 10.22 4.55
C ALA A 442 -5.89 9.27 5.71
N HIS A 443 -6.31 9.63 6.93
CA HIS A 443 -6.29 8.76 8.10
C HIS A 443 -7.23 7.55 7.88
N PRO A 444 -6.88 6.35 8.37
CA PRO A 444 -5.72 6.00 9.21
C PRO A 444 -4.41 5.83 8.45
N GLY A 445 -4.41 5.71 7.14
CA GLY A 445 -3.17 5.61 6.38
C GLY A 445 -3.27 4.87 5.04
N ALA A 446 -2.14 4.38 4.59
CA ALA A 446 -2.01 3.65 3.35
C ALA A 446 -2.32 2.15 3.52
N GLY A 447 -2.69 1.49 2.42
CA GLY A 447 -3.08 0.09 2.35
C GLY A 447 -4.58 -0.07 2.12
N VAL A 448 -4.98 -1.19 1.50
CA VAL A 448 -6.38 -1.45 1.14
C VAL A 448 -7.30 -1.47 2.37
N PRO A 449 -6.95 -2.16 3.48
CA PRO A 449 -7.77 -2.12 4.69
C PRO A 449 -7.89 -0.72 5.29
N MET A 450 -6.80 0.05 5.27
CA MET A 450 -6.79 1.42 5.81
C MET A 450 -7.63 2.36 4.95
N ALA A 451 -7.60 2.22 3.62
CA ALA A 451 -8.45 2.97 2.71
C ALA A 451 -9.94 2.65 2.94
N THR A 452 -10.26 1.40 3.22
CA THR A 452 -11.61 0.94 3.57
C THR A 452 -12.09 1.59 4.87
N LEU A 453 -11.30 1.52 5.93
CA LEU A 453 -11.62 2.19 7.20
C LEU A 453 -11.78 3.71 7.04
N SER A 454 -10.94 4.32 6.21
CA SER A 454 -11.05 5.75 5.90
C SER A 454 -12.38 6.09 5.22
N GLY A 455 -12.87 5.21 4.34
CA GLY A 455 -14.19 5.33 3.72
C GLY A 455 -15.32 5.25 4.73
N VAL A 456 -15.27 4.26 5.63
CA VAL A 456 -16.24 4.11 6.73
C VAL A 456 -16.26 5.35 7.62
N GLN A 457 -15.10 5.80 8.08
CA GLN A 457 -14.98 7.01 8.93
C GLN A 457 -15.49 8.28 8.24
N ALA A 458 -15.30 8.40 6.92
CA ALA A 458 -15.81 9.54 6.16
C ALA A 458 -17.35 9.50 6.02
N ALA A 459 -17.92 8.33 5.80
CA ALA A 459 -19.35 8.12 5.74
C ALA A 459 -20.01 8.39 7.11
N GLU A 460 -19.43 7.89 8.19
CA GLU A 460 -19.89 8.17 9.57
C GLU A 460 -19.86 9.67 9.89
N ALA A 461 -18.78 10.37 9.51
CA ALA A 461 -18.64 11.79 9.70
C ALA A 461 -19.72 12.58 8.94
N LEU A 462 -19.99 12.19 7.69
CA LEU A 462 -21.07 12.78 6.88
C LEU A 462 -22.45 12.55 7.53
N CYS A 463 -22.75 11.32 7.94
CA CYS A 463 -24.04 10.98 8.57
C CYS A 463 -24.26 11.77 9.87
N GLN A 464 -23.25 11.89 10.72
CA GLN A 464 -23.30 12.69 11.94
C GLN A 464 -23.59 14.16 11.64
N ASP A 465 -22.92 14.74 10.65
CA ASP A 465 -23.12 16.16 10.29
C ASP A 465 -24.51 16.40 9.69
N LEU A 466 -25.04 15.48 8.89
CA LEU A 466 -26.40 15.55 8.35
C LEU A 466 -27.50 15.42 9.42
N THR A 467 -27.25 14.66 10.50
CA THR A 467 -28.22 14.51 11.60
C THR A 467 -28.15 15.66 12.60
N SER A 468 -27.07 16.44 12.58
CA SER A 468 -26.85 17.57 13.49
C SER A 468 -27.24 18.91 12.88
N ALA A 469 -27.55 18.96 11.57
CA ALA A 469 -27.98 20.15 10.80
C ALA A 469 -29.50 20.21 10.70
#